data_86da641d18991df77d365c095e581f6c
#
_entry.id   86da641d18991df77d365c095e581f6c
#
_cell.length_a   1.000
_cell.length_b   1.000
_cell.length_c   1.000
_cell.angle_alpha   90.00
_cell.angle_beta   90.00
_cell.angle_gamma   90.00
#
_symmetry.space_group_name_H-M   'P 1'
#
loop_
_entity.id
_entity.type
_entity.pdbx_description
1 polymer ?
#
loop_
_entity_poly.entity_id
_entity_poly.type
_entity_poly.pdbx_seq_one_letter_code
_entity_poly.pdbx_strand_id
1 'polypeptide(L)'
;MKAKIGILGCGNPSRSWYMPTLSELTKRGEIEWVALCDMDKALAEEHGTQYGVPYYLSLDEMLDKHKDLTAVCVVTSDPLHHVLAAQVAEHGVHVMVEKPMAMTLPACDMIIDACRRNSVHFEVAENYFRWSKQRLMVKLVKEGILGDIVRVHYSDPKRQLPFDPKVAYSDLGRPISGFGRTGGMVMDMGAHRLSQLRTYVQSDAKQISATVRRYRPDPSILAEDWAHAMIEFDSGAMGIYETSRVGETQKYCQITGTLGGILDTDPHGPEIPLRLLDGDEWKDIPVETERRNIDGVDVLQRIVVHTDTKIVYENPFRDYAINDWCVGHASEIMSIANAALNDEPAEYGIEGRKDVEMAMAIYESSLNGTVPIQLPLEGITGYEQAVHEDYEKKFGRPIIA
;
A
#
# COMPACT_ATOMS: atom_id res chain seq x y z
N MET A 1 4.22 3.32 28.07
CA MET A 1 2.76 3.06 27.86
C MET A 1 2.66 2.32 26.55
N LYS A 2 1.73 1.36 26.37
CA LYS A 2 1.53 0.67 25.09
C LYS A 2 0.41 1.37 24.31
N ALA A 3 0.54 1.38 23.00
CA ALA A 3 -0.53 1.87 22.15
C ALA A 3 -1.74 0.92 22.19
N LYS A 4 -2.93 1.47 22.40
CA LYS A 4 -4.20 0.75 22.35
C LYS A 4 -4.81 0.88 20.95
N ILE A 5 -4.90 -0.23 20.24
CA ILE A 5 -5.29 -0.27 18.84
C ILE A 5 -6.70 -0.84 18.69
N GLY A 6 -7.52 -0.14 17.92
CA GLY A 6 -8.79 -0.64 17.38
C GLY A 6 -8.66 -1.00 15.90
N ILE A 7 -9.50 -1.91 15.41
CA ILE A 7 -9.62 -2.19 13.98
C ILE A 7 -11.07 -2.00 13.52
N LEU A 8 -11.24 -1.32 12.39
CA LEU A 8 -12.54 -1.08 11.74
C LEU A 8 -12.55 -1.79 10.39
N GLY A 9 -13.46 -2.73 10.25
CA GLY A 9 -13.61 -3.63 9.10
C GLY A 9 -13.03 -5.02 9.38
N CYS A 10 -13.89 -6.05 9.27
CA CYS A 10 -13.55 -7.46 9.42
C CYS A 10 -13.52 -8.21 8.08
N GLY A 11 -13.28 -7.49 6.99
CA GLY A 11 -13.17 -8.04 5.64
C GLY A 11 -11.95 -8.95 5.45
N ASN A 12 -11.75 -9.44 4.20
CA ASN A 12 -10.67 -10.38 3.92
C ASN A 12 -9.26 -9.86 4.29
N PRO A 13 -8.86 -8.60 4.00
CA PRO A 13 -7.54 -8.11 4.44
C PRO A 13 -7.36 -8.18 5.95
N SER A 14 -8.38 -7.76 6.71
CA SER A 14 -8.34 -7.80 8.18
C SER A 14 -8.12 -9.21 8.70
N ARG A 15 -8.91 -10.16 8.23
CA ARG A 15 -8.85 -11.57 8.67
C ARG A 15 -7.54 -12.25 8.29
N SER A 16 -7.06 -11.98 7.09
CA SER A 16 -5.91 -12.70 6.53
C SER A 16 -4.58 -12.16 7.05
N TRP A 17 -4.51 -10.86 7.37
CA TRP A 17 -3.23 -10.20 7.62
C TRP A 17 -3.22 -9.35 8.89
N TYR A 18 -4.21 -8.45 9.08
CA TYR A 18 -4.19 -7.52 10.22
C TYR A 18 -4.47 -8.20 11.56
N MET A 19 -5.54 -8.99 11.66
CA MET A 19 -5.93 -9.63 12.92
C MET A 19 -4.87 -10.61 13.45
N PRO A 20 -4.28 -11.51 12.62
CA PRO A 20 -3.17 -12.35 13.08
C PRO A 20 -1.96 -11.53 13.53
N THR A 21 -1.65 -10.43 12.83
CA THR A 21 -0.53 -9.55 13.15
C THR A 21 -0.78 -8.78 14.46
N LEU A 22 -1.96 -8.19 14.63
CA LEU A 22 -2.36 -7.51 15.88
C LEU A 22 -2.30 -8.47 17.08
N SER A 23 -2.77 -9.70 16.89
CA SER A 23 -2.72 -10.74 17.92
C SER A 23 -1.28 -11.08 18.32
N GLU A 24 -0.37 -11.29 17.35
CA GLU A 24 1.04 -11.59 17.66
C GLU A 24 1.74 -10.39 18.29
N LEU A 25 1.55 -9.17 17.81
CA LEU A 25 2.12 -7.96 18.42
C LEU A 25 1.60 -7.76 19.86
N THR A 26 0.33 -8.04 20.11
CA THR A 26 -0.26 -8.00 21.47
C THR A 26 0.36 -9.07 22.38
N LYS A 27 0.48 -10.30 21.89
CA LYS A 27 1.13 -11.41 22.59
C LYS A 27 2.58 -11.08 23.00
N ARG A 28 3.30 -10.40 22.12
CA ARG A 28 4.69 -9.95 22.35
C ARG A 28 4.76 -8.70 23.24
N GLY A 29 3.65 -8.04 23.47
CA GLY A 29 3.57 -6.90 24.35
C GLY A 29 3.98 -5.57 23.73
N GLU A 30 3.97 -5.47 22.41
CA GLU A 30 4.27 -4.24 21.67
C GLU A 30 3.11 -3.25 21.73
N ILE A 31 1.89 -3.76 21.56
CA ILE A 31 0.63 -3.01 21.57
C ILE A 31 -0.41 -3.71 22.45
N GLU A 32 -1.58 -3.10 22.57
CA GLU A 32 -2.80 -3.73 23.10
C GLU A 32 -3.90 -3.63 22.02
N TRP A 33 -4.33 -4.77 21.46
CA TRP A 33 -5.50 -4.80 20.59
C TRP A 33 -6.75 -4.86 21.44
N VAL A 34 -7.51 -3.75 21.53
CA VAL A 34 -8.57 -3.57 22.53
C VAL A 34 -9.97 -3.57 21.97
N ALA A 35 -10.16 -3.40 20.66
CA ALA A 35 -11.49 -3.34 20.05
C ALA A 35 -11.45 -3.72 18.57
N LEU A 36 -12.58 -4.28 18.08
CA LEU A 36 -12.86 -4.41 16.65
C LEU A 36 -14.29 -3.96 16.33
N CYS A 37 -14.50 -3.49 15.10
CA CYS A 37 -15.79 -3.01 14.65
C CYS A 37 -16.08 -3.46 13.22
N ASP A 38 -17.26 -3.99 12.97
CA ASP A 38 -17.83 -4.21 11.63
C ASP A 38 -19.36 -4.09 11.69
N MET A 39 -19.97 -3.54 10.64
CA MET A 39 -21.41 -3.47 10.53
C MET A 39 -22.07 -4.84 10.30
N ASP A 40 -21.31 -5.83 9.81
CA ASP A 40 -21.71 -7.23 9.74
C ASP A 40 -21.54 -7.88 11.11
N LYS A 41 -22.68 -8.09 11.80
CA LYS A 41 -22.70 -8.68 13.14
C LYS A 41 -22.02 -10.05 13.18
N ALA A 42 -22.21 -10.88 12.15
CA ALA A 42 -21.67 -12.24 12.14
C ALA A 42 -20.14 -12.21 12.08
N LEU A 43 -19.56 -11.34 11.24
CA LEU A 43 -18.11 -11.15 11.16
C LEU A 43 -17.55 -10.55 12.46
N ALA A 44 -18.19 -9.54 13.01
CA ALA A 44 -17.73 -8.89 14.24
C ALA A 44 -17.74 -9.87 15.43
N GLU A 45 -18.82 -10.63 15.61
CA GLU A 45 -18.96 -11.61 16.69
C GLU A 45 -18.01 -12.80 16.54
N GLU A 46 -17.86 -13.34 15.31
CA GLU A 46 -16.93 -14.43 15.01
C GLU A 46 -15.50 -14.06 15.43
N HIS A 47 -14.99 -12.93 14.92
CA HIS A 47 -13.61 -12.55 15.16
C HIS A 47 -13.36 -11.97 16.54
N GLY A 48 -14.35 -11.25 17.13
CA GLY A 48 -14.27 -10.83 18.51
C GLY A 48 -14.13 -12.01 19.47
N THR A 49 -14.92 -13.07 19.24
CA THR A 49 -14.85 -14.31 20.02
C THR A 49 -13.53 -15.06 19.77
N GLN A 50 -13.12 -15.19 18.51
CA GLN A 50 -11.88 -15.89 18.13
C GLN A 50 -10.64 -15.33 18.82
N TYR A 51 -10.54 -14.00 18.87
CA TYR A 51 -9.35 -13.31 19.41
C TYR A 51 -9.54 -12.84 20.85
N GLY A 52 -10.73 -13.00 21.44
CA GLY A 52 -11.03 -12.54 22.81
C GLY A 52 -11.03 -11.00 22.92
N VAL A 53 -11.41 -10.29 21.85
CA VAL A 53 -11.43 -8.83 21.77
C VAL A 53 -12.87 -8.34 21.73
N PRO A 54 -13.25 -7.30 22.47
CA PRO A 54 -14.57 -6.67 22.40
C PRO A 54 -14.91 -6.25 20.96
N TYR A 55 -16.15 -6.53 20.52
CA TYR A 55 -16.62 -6.18 19.20
C TYR A 55 -17.79 -5.21 19.23
N TYR A 56 -17.89 -4.38 18.20
CA TYR A 56 -18.89 -3.33 18.03
C TYR A 56 -19.49 -3.38 16.62
N LEU A 57 -20.72 -2.88 16.47
CA LEU A 57 -21.42 -2.79 15.20
C LEU A 57 -21.42 -1.36 14.63
N SER A 58 -20.94 -0.40 15.40
CA SER A 58 -20.85 1.02 15.04
C SER A 58 -19.50 1.57 15.51
N LEU A 59 -18.88 2.37 14.65
CA LEU A 59 -17.66 3.10 14.97
C LEU A 59 -17.86 4.02 16.16
N ASP A 60 -18.98 4.77 16.20
CA ASP A 60 -19.32 5.67 17.31
C ASP A 60 -19.38 4.92 18.64
N GLU A 61 -20.03 3.77 18.67
CA GLU A 61 -20.11 2.94 19.88
C GLU A 61 -18.70 2.50 20.33
N MET A 62 -17.85 2.04 19.40
CA MET A 62 -16.49 1.64 19.70
C MET A 62 -15.69 2.82 20.28
N LEU A 63 -15.73 3.98 19.65
CA LEU A 63 -15.02 5.19 20.09
C LEU A 63 -15.56 5.72 21.42
N ASP A 64 -16.86 5.59 21.67
CA ASP A 64 -17.49 6.00 22.94
C ASP A 64 -17.08 5.10 24.11
N LYS A 65 -16.97 3.79 23.87
CA LYS A 65 -16.58 2.81 24.90
C LYS A 65 -15.08 2.80 25.20
N HIS A 66 -14.25 3.15 24.21
CA HIS A 66 -12.79 3.12 24.32
C HIS A 66 -12.19 4.52 24.15
N LYS A 67 -12.46 5.41 25.12
CA LYS A 67 -11.91 6.78 25.12
C LYS A 67 -10.37 6.85 25.24
N ASP A 68 -9.75 5.75 25.53
CA ASP A 68 -8.30 5.57 25.67
C ASP A 68 -7.67 4.88 24.43
N LEU A 69 -8.41 4.74 23.34
CA LEU A 69 -7.85 4.30 22.06
C LEU A 69 -6.72 5.24 21.63
N THR A 70 -5.58 4.66 21.29
CA THR A 70 -4.44 5.39 20.74
C THR A 70 -4.60 5.56 19.23
N ALA A 71 -4.92 4.47 18.50
CA ALA A 71 -5.12 4.52 17.06
C ALA A 71 -6.19 3.51 16.60
N VAL A 72 -6.79 3.80 15.45
CA VAL A 72 -7.71 2.89 14.74
C VAL A 72 -7.16 2.56 13.36
N CYS A 73 -7.08 1.27 13.06
CA CYS A 73 -6.80 0.75 11.73
C CYS A 73 -8.10 0.70 10.92
N VAL A 74 -8.26 1.58 9.93
CA VAL A 74 -9.42 1.62 9.04
C VAL A 74 -9.15 0.71 7.85
N VAL A 75 -9.70 -0.51 7.88
CA VAL A 75 -9.51 -1.59 6.90
C VAL A 75 -10.87 -1.95 6.29
N THR A 76 -11.47 -0.97 5.64
CA THR A 76 -12.81 -1.05 5.06
C THR A 76 -12.76 -1.07 3.54
N SER A 77 -13.87 -0.82 2.86
CA SER A 77 -13.88 -0.64 1.41
C SER A 77 -13.43 0.77 1.04
N ASP A 78 -12.62 0.87 0.00
CA ASP A 78 -11.94 2.08 -0.46
C ASP A 78 -12.82 3.36 -0.53
N PRO A 79 -14.09 3.30 -1.01
CA PRO A 79 -14.96 4.48 -1.04
C PRO A 79 -15.30 5.08 0.33
N LEU A 80 -15.07 4.34 1.41
CA LEU A 80 -15.38 4.75 2.77
C LEU A 80 -14.15 5.22 3.57
N HIS A 81 -12.94 5.04 3.04
CA HIS A 81 -11.71 5.38 3.74
C HIS A 81 -11.72 6.81 4.27
N HIS A 82 -12.01 7.79 3.42
CA HIS A 82 -11.95 9.20 3.77
C HIS A 82 -12.95 9.60 4.86
N VAL A 83 -14.19 9.11 4.77
CA VAL A 83 -15.23 9.43 5.78
C VAL A 83 -14.91 8.81 7.13
N LEU A 84 -14.52 7.52 7.14
CA LEU A 84 -14.27 6.78 8.38
C LEU A 84 -12.96 7.23 9.04
N ALA A 85 -11.92 7.49 8.25
CA ALA A 85 -10.66 8.02 8.75
C ALA A 85 -10.84 9.44 9.36
N ALA A 86 -11.58 10.32 8.67
CA ALA A 86 -11.91 11.64 9.21
C ALA A 86 -12.72 11.55 10.50
N GLN A 87 -13.72 10.66 10.56
CA GLN A 87 -14.52 10.45 11.78
C GLN A 87 -13.65 9.97 12.95
N VAL A 88 -12.71 9.05 12.75
CA VAL A 88 -11.76 8.63 13.79
C VAL A 88 -10.93 9.82 14.26
N ALA A 89 -10.37 10.59 13.32
CA ALA A 89 -9.56 11.76 13.64
C ALA A 89 -10.35 12.83 14.44
N GLU A 90 -11.62 13.04 14.13
CA GLU A 90 -12.50 13.99 14.84
C GLU A 90 -12.76 13.61 16.31
N HIS A 91 -12.55 12.35 16.66
CA HIS A 91 -12.58 11.89 18.05
C HIS A 91 -11.21 12.02 18.76
N GLY A 92 -10.21 12.63 18.12
CA GLY A 92 -8.87 12.79 18.68
C GLY A 92 -8.05 11.48 18.72
N VAL A 93 -8.38 10.52 17.88
CA VAL A 93 -7.72 9.22 17.78
C VAL A 93 -6.85 9.18 16.52
N HIS A 94 -5.61 8.66 16.62
CA HIS A 94 -4.71 8.52 15.48
C HIS A 94 -5.25 7.50 14.47
N VAL A 95 -4.91 7.64 13.19
CA VAL A 95 -5.52 6.89 12.11
C VAL A 95 -4.49 6.12 11.32
N MET A 96 -4.71 4.83 11.11
CA MET A 96 -4.11 4.10 10.00
C MET A 96 -5.22 3.76 9.01
N VAL A 97 -5.08 4.15 7.75
CA VAL A 97 -6.06 3.88 6.70
C VAL A 97 -5.47 2.99 5.61
N GLU A 98 -6.22 1.96 5.19
CA GLU A 98 -5.81 1.09 4.09
C GLU A 98 -5.59 1.86 2.78
N LYS A 99 -4.70 1.32 1.94
CA LYS A 99 -4.47 1.84 0.59
C LYS A 99 -5.64 1.44 -0.37
N PRO A 100 -5.91 2.25 -1.40
CA PRO A 100 -5.42 3.62 -1.60
C PRO A 100 -5.96 4.54 -0.49
N MET A 101 -5.21 5.57 -0.13
CA MET A 101 -5.60 6.48 0.96
C MET A 101 -7.07 6.94 0.82
N ALA A 102 -7.46 7.34 -0.38
CA ALA A 102 -8.84 7.62 -0.77
C ALA A 102 -8.98 7.52 -2.30
N MET A 103 -10.20 7.69 -2.80
CA MET A 103 -10.50 7.55 -4.23
C MET A 103 -10.12 8.77 -5.09
N THR A 104 -9.91 9.93 -4.49
CA THR A 104 -9.58 11.20 -5.15
C THR A 104 -8.74 12.08 -4.24
N LEU A 105 -8.04 13.06 -4.80
CA LEU A 105 -7.21 13.98 -4.03
C LEU A 105 -8.00 14.80 -3.01
N PRO A 106 -9.16 15.37 -3.36
CA PRO A 106 -9.97 16.06 -2.36
C PRO A 106 -10.40 15.17 -1.20
N ALA A 107 -10.64 13.88 -1.45
CA ALA A 107 -10.96 12.92 -0.38
C ALA A 107 -9.72 12.57 0.47
N CYS A 108 -8.51 12.53 -0.11
CA CYS A 108 -7.26 12.44 0.65
C CYS A 108 -7.07 13.70 1.53
N ASP A 109 -7.29 14.87 0.96
CA ASP A 109 -7.17 16.16 1.67
C ASP A 109 -8.14 16.24 2.84
N MET A 110 -9.35 15.65 2.74
CA MET A 110 -10.30 15.55 3.84
C MET A 110 -9.71 14.79 5.05
N ILE A 111 -9.00 13.68 4.82
CA ILE A 111 -8.32 12.93 5.91
C ILE A 111 -7.22 13.80 6.53
N ILE A 112 -6.36 14.39 5.69
CA ILE A 112 -5.24 15.24 6.13
C ILE A 112 -5.75 16.40 6.99
N ASP A 113 -6.78 17.07 6.52
CA ASP A 113 -7.36 18.22 7.21
C ASP A 113 -8.04 17.82 8.53
N ALA A 114 -8.74 16.68 8.58
CA ALA A 114 -9.31 16.17 9.81
C ALA A 114 -8.22 15.85 10.85
N CYS A 115 -7.16 15.17 10.44
CA CYS A 115 -6.02 14.84 11.31
C CYS A 115 -5.31 16.10 11.81
N ARG A 116 -5.06 17.07 10.91
CA ARG A 116 -4.42 18.34 11.28
C ARG A 116 -5.26 19.15 12.27
N ARG A 117 -6.57 19.27 12.04
CA ARG A 117 -7.48 20.03 12.95
C ARG A 117 -7.54 19.43 14.34
N ASN A 118 -7.40 18.12 14.45
CA ASN A 118 -7.50 17.40 15.73
C ASN A 118 -6.13 17.03 16.32
N SER A 119 -5.03 17.51 15.71
CA SER A 119 -3.65 17.24 16.18
C SER A 119 -3.38 15.76 16.36
N VAL A 120 -3.81 14.91 15.42
CA VAL A 120 -3.55 13.47 15.38
C VAL A 120 -2.72 13.11 14.16
N HIS A 121 -1.90 12.09 14.29
CA HIS A 121 -1.12 11.52 13.20
C HIS A 121 -1.95 10.55 12.37
N PHE A 122 -1.57 10.38 11.12
CA PHE A 122 -2.14 9.35 10.26
C PHE A 122 -1.05 8.59 9.51
N GLU A 123 -1.35 7.34 9.18
CA GLU A 123 -0.55 6.40 8.40
C GLU A 123 -1.40 5.88 7.23
N VAL A 124 -0.84 5.80 6.04
CA VAL A 124 -1.45 5.05 4.94
C VAL A 124 -0.81 3.67 4.89
N ALA A 125 -1.63 2.63 4.96
CA ALA A 125 -1.20 1.26 5.06
C ALA A 125 -0.68 0.71 3.71
N GLU A 126 0.47 1.22 3.31
CA GLU A 126 1.21 0.77 2.12
C GLU A 126 2.29 -0.22 2.56
N ASN A 127 1.97 -1.50 2.48
CA ASN A 127 2.81 -2.57 3.02
C ASN A 127 3.90 -3.07 2.07
N TYR A 128 3.80 -2.84 0.74
CA TYR A 128 4.68 -3.50 -0.23
C TYR A 128 6.13 -3.03 -0.15
N PHE A 129 6.40 -1.73 0.00
CA PHE A 129 7.78 -1.27 0.16
C PHE A 129 8.38 -1.64 1.53
N ARG A 130 7.56 -2.16 2.45
CA ARG A 130 7.95 -2.55 3.82
C ARG A 130 8.34 -4.02 3.95
N TRP A 131 8.12 -4.85 2.93
CA TRP A 131 8.63 -6.21 2.96
C TRP A 131 10.16 -6.22 3.06
N SER A 132 10.70 -7.21 3.74
CA SER A 132 12.13 -7.32 4.05
C SER A 132 13.02 -7.14 2.83
N LYS A 133 12.67 -7.77 1.72
CA LYS A 133 13.37 -7.66 0.44
C LYS A 133 13.35 -6.22 -0.11
N GLN A 134 12.19 -5.59 -0.11
CA GLN A 134 12.03 -4.22 -0.59
C GLN A 134 12.77 -3.22 0.30
N ARG A 135 12.75 -3.42 1.62
CA ARG A 135 13.56 -2.64 2.55
C ARG A 135 15.06 -2.75 2.26
N LEU A 136 15.54 -3.95 1.94
CA LEU A 136 16.93 -4.12 1.52
C LEU A 136 17.21 -3.43 0.19
N MET A 137 16.33 -3.55 -0.82
CA MET A 137 16.50 -2.86 -2.11
C MET A 137 16.59 -1.33 -1.91
N VAL A 138 15.71 -0.77 -1.08
CA VAL A 138 15.76 0.66 -0.69
C VAL A 138 17.07 1.00 0.01
N LYS A 139 17.55 0.12 0.91
CA LYS A 139 18.82 0.30 1.61
C LYS A 139 20.00 0.35 0.64
N LEU A 140 20.04 -0.58 -0.34
CA LEU A 140 21.08 -0.60 -1.38
C LEU A 140 21.11 0.70 -2.21
N VAL A 141 19.92 1.24 -2.52
CA VAL A 141 19.81 2.54 -3.20
C VAL A 141 20.33 3.68 -2.31
N LYS A 142 19.84 3.76 -1.07
CA LYS A 142 20.20 4.83 -0.12
C LYS A 142 21.69 4.85 0.23
N GLU A 143 22.33 3.69 0.27
CA GLU A 143 23.78 3.56 0.51
C GLU A 143 24.63 3.79 -0.76
N GLY A 144 23.99 4.13 -1.89
CA GLY A 144 24.66 4.45 -3.14
C GLY A 144 25.30 3.25 -3.85
N ILE A 145 24.96 2.02 -3.46
CA ILE A 145 25.56 0.80 -4.05
C ILE A 145 25.27 0.67 -5.53
N LEU A 146 24.12 1.14 -5.98
CA LEU A 146 23.73 1.14 -7.39
C LEU A 146 24.22 2.39 -8.15
N GLY A 147 24.85 3.34 -7.46
CA GLY A 147 25.13 4.68 -8.00
C GLY A 147 23.85 5.52 -8.15
N ASP A 148 23.87 6.49 -9.05
CA ASP A 148 22.68 7.29 -9.37
C ASP A 148 21.64 6.44 -10.07
N ILE A 149 20.41 6.48 -9.60
CA ILE A 149 19.31 5.73 -10.22
C ILE A 149 18.91 6.41 -11.55
N VAL A 150 19.01 5.65 -12.62
CA VAL A 150 18.65 6.09 -13.98
C VAL A 150 17.23 5.71 -14.33
N ARG A 151 16.82 4.48 -13.95
CA ARG A 151 15.51 3.96 -14.32
C ARG A 151 15.02 2.92 -13.30
N VAL A 152 13.72 2.96 -13.02
CA VAL A 152 13.00 1.86 -12.39
C VAL A 152 11.86 1.42 -13.30
N HIS A 153 11.82 0.15 -13.66
CA HIS A 153 10.75 -0.42 -14.49
C HIS A 153 10.01 -1.51 -13.71
N TYR A 154 8.74 -1.30 -13.50
CA TYR A 154 7.85 -2.26 -12.85
C TYR A 154 6.81 -2.80 -13.85
N SER A 155 6.89 -4.10 -14.16
CA SER A 155 5.87 -4.83 -14.90
C SER A 155 5.12 -5.75 -13.93
N ASP A 156 3.82 -5.51 -13.75
CA ASP A 156 2.95 -6.26 -12.83
C ASP A 156 1.73 -6.86 -13.52
N PRO A 157 1.93 -7.80 -14.45
CA PRO A 157 0.83 -8.52 -15.05
C PRO A 157 0.23 -9.48 -14.02
N LYS A 158 -1.10 -9.53 -13.99
CA LYS A 158 -1.83 -10.56 -13.26
C LYS A 158 -2.41 -11.55 -14.26
N ARG A 159 -2.27 -12.85 -13.96
CA ARG A 159 -2.90 -13.90 -14.78
C ARG A 159 -4.38 -13.58 -14.97
N GLN A 160 -4.82 -13.60 -16.22
CA GLN A 160 -6.24 -13.53 -16.53
C GLN A 160 -6.92 -14.81 -16.05
N LEU A 161 -7.80 -14.69 -15.07
CA LEU A 161 -8.74 -15.75 -14.77
C LEU A 161 -9.82 -15.77 -15.85
N PRO A 162 -10.30 -16.96 -16.27
CA PRO A 162 -11.49 -17.04 -17.12
C PRO A 162 -12.61 -16.23 -16.50
N PHE A 163 -13.33 -15.47 -17.33
CA PHE A 163 -14.49 -14.74 -16.84
C PHE A 163 -15.54 -15.74 -16.32
N ASP A 164 -15.75 -15.74 -15.02
CA ASP A 164 -16.91 -16.35 -14.40
C ASP A 164 -17.68 -15.22 -13.69
N PRO A 165 -18.94 -14.92 -14.07
CA PRO A 165 -19.75 -13.90 -13.41
C PRO A 165 -19.90 -14.16 -11.91
N LYS A 166 -19.73 -15.42 -11.45
CA LYS A 166 -19.75 -15.79 -10.04
C LYS A 166 -18.42 -15.56 -9.34
N VAL A 167 -17.33 -15.42 -10.12
CA VAL A 167 -15.94 -15.17 -9.66
C VAL A 167 -15.46 -13.78 -10.11
N ALA A 168 -16.37 -12.92 -10.58
CA ALA A 168 -16.09 -11.49 -10.83
C ALA A 168 -15.76 -10.70 -9.55
N TYR A 169 -15.82 -11.37 -8.43
CA TYR A 169 -15.14 -11.01 -7.20
C TYR A 169 -13.72 -11.58 -7.33
N SER A 170 -12.69 -10.76 -7.18
CA SER A 170 -11.31 -11.22 -7.13
C SER A 170 -11.21 -12.42 -6.20
N ASP A 171 -10.16 -13.22 -6.34
CA ASP A 171 -9.80 -14.30 -5.40
C ASP A 171 -9.78 -13.86 -3.93
N LEU A 172 -9.92 -12.56 -3.68
CA LEU A 172 -9.97 -11.88 -2.38
C LEU A 172 -11.40 -11.46 -1.97
N GLY A 173 -12.45 -11.93 -2.65
CA GLY A 173 -13.84 -11.56 -2.35
C GLY A 173 -14.20 -10.10 -2.65
N ARG A 174 -13.33 -9.38 -3.38
CA ARG A 174 -13.60 -8.00 -3.86
C ARG A 174 -14.16 -8.06 -5.26
N PRO A 175 -15.24 -7.33 -5.58
CA PRO A 175 -15.62 -7.13 -6.97
C PRO A 175 -14.45 -6.43 -7.69
N ILE A 176 -13.97 -7.04 -8.77
CA ILE A 176 -13.17 -6.34 -9.77
C ILE A 176 -14.15 -5.42 -10.51
N SER A 177 -14.57 -4.40 -9.82
CA SER A 177 -15.57 -3.52 -10.35
C SER A 177 -14.92 -2.27 -10.86
N GLY A 178 -15.43 -1.83 -11.94
CA GLY A 178 -15.26 -0.54 -12.43
C GLY A 178 -15.53 0.58 -11.43
N PHE A 179 -15.50 1.76 -11.91
CA PHE A 179 -15.87 2.98 -11.22
C PHE A 179 -16.75 2.73 -9.99
N GLY A 180 -16.25 3.07 -8.83
CA GLY A 180 -17.04 3.08 -7.60
C GLY A 180 -16.70 2.03 -6.55
N ARG A 181 -15.62 1.23 -6.71
CA ARG A 181 -15.12 0.41 -5.59
C ARG A 181 -13.62 0.47 -5.37
N THR A 182 -12.79 0.29 -6.41
CA THR A 182 -11.32 0.31 -6.26
C THR A 182 -10.63 1.20 -7.28
N GLY A 183 -11.39 1.93 -8.12
CA GLY A 183 -10.80 2.79 -9.16
C GLY A 183 -10.03 2.04 -10.25
N GLY A 184 -10.16 0.71 -10.35
CA GLY A 184 -9.44 -0.09 -11.34
C GLY A 184 -8.03 -0.52 -10.91
N MET A 185 -7.25 -1.07 -11.86
CA MET A 185 -5.93 -1.64 -11.57
C MET A 185 -4.90 -0.59 -11.19
N VAL A 186 -4.99 0.61 -11.78
CA VAL A 186 -4.08 1.71 -11.49
C VAL A 186 -4.25 2.21 -10.07
N MET A 187 -5.48 2.25 -9.56
CA MET A 187 -5.74 2.62 -8.16
C MET A 187 -5.48 1.47 -7.18
N ASP A 188 -5.93 0.26 -7.48
CA ASP A 188 -5.81 -0.86 -6.56
C ASP A 188 -4.37 -1.36 -6.43
N MET A 189 -3.83 -1.93 -7.51
CA MET A 189 -2.46 -2.47 -7.51
C MET A 189 -1.42 -1.41 -7.80
N GLY A 190 -1.80 -0.38 -8.55
CA GLY A 190 -0.91 0.73 -8.89
C GLY A 190 -0.48 1.52 -7.66
N ALA A 191 -1.33 1.72 -6.66
CA ALA A 191 -0.93 2.35 -5.40
C ALA A 191 0.36 1.72 -4.85
N HIS A 192 0.42 0.38 -4.76
CA HIS A 192 1.61 -0.34 -4.33
C HIS A 192 2.83 -0.11 -5.22
N ARG A 193 2.63 -0.07 -6.55
CA ARG A 193 3.75 0.03 -7.50
C ARG A 193 4.27 1.45 -7.64
N LEU A 194 3.39 2.43 -7.59
CA LEU A 194 3.75 3.84 -7.61
C LEU A 194 4.53 4.22 -6.35
N SER A 195 4.11 3.71 -5.17
CA SER A 195 4.85 3.87 -3.92
C SER A 195 6.25 3.24 -4.01
N GLN A 196 6.37 2.03 -4.57
CA GLN A 196 7.67 1.36 -4.76
C GLN A 196 8.57 2.11 -5.74
N LEU A 197 8.05 2.60 -6.88
CA LEU A 197 8.81 3.40 -7.84
C LEU A 197 9.41 4.64 -7.17
N ARG A 198 8.57 5.43 -6.46
CA ARG A 198 9.05 6.62 -5.72
C ARG A 198 10.08 6.26 -4.65
N THR A 199 9.83 5.17 -3.94
CA THR A 199 10.72 4.70 -2.86
C THR A 199 12.07 4.23 -3.40
N TYR A 200 12.12 3.59 -4.57
CA TYR A 200 13.39 3.19 -5.19
C TYR A 200 14.11 4.34 -5.86
N VAL A 201 13.39 5.27 -6.48
CA VAL A 201 14.02 6.46 -7.10
C VAL A 201 14.46 7.48 -6.04
N GLN A 202 13.88 7.47 -4.84
CA GLN A 202 14.10 8.45 -3.77
C GLN A 202 13.78 9.89 -4.22
N SER A 203 12.75 10.06 -5.06
CA SER A 203 12.37 11.34 -5.65
C SER A 203 10.88 11.39 -5.92
N ASP A 204 10.30 12.58 -5.93
CA ASP A 204 8.91 12.79 -6.32
C ASP A 204 8.77 12.79 -7.85
N ALA A 205 7.60 12.37 -8.32
CA ALA A 205 7.27 12.39 -9.73
C ALA A 205 7.01 13.83 -10.18
N LYS A 206 7.62 14.21 -11.32
CA LYS A 206 7.52 15.53 -11.92
C LYS A 206 6.49 15.57 -13.04
N GLN A 207 6.45 14.51 -13.86
CA GLN A 207 5.59 14.43 -15.03
C GLN A 207 5.24 12.99 -15.36
N ILE A 208 4.00 12.74 -15.82
CA ILE A 208 3.52 11.41 -16.21
C ILE A 208 2.86 11.46 -17.58
N SER A 209 3.26 10.53 -18.46
CA SER A 209 2.56 10.22 -19.72
C SER A 209 2.07 8.78 -19.67
N ALA A 210 0.79 8.54 -19.94
CA ALA A 210 0.22 7.22 -19.77
C ALA A 210 -0.88 6.88 -20.79
N THR A 211 -1.04 5.59 -21.02
CA THR A 211 -2.14 5.01 -21.77
C THR A 211 -2.82 3.95 -20.93
N VAL A 212 -4.12 4.09 -20.76
CA VAL A 212 -4.99 3.16 -20.03
C VAL A 212 -6.02 2.60 -21.01
N ARG A 213 -6.24 1.29 -21.00
CA ARG A 213 -7.15 0.61 -21.94
C ARG A 213 -7.98 -0.47 -21.23
N ARG A 214 -9.09 -0.76 -21.85
CA ARG A 214 -9.93 -1.90 -21.54
C ARG A 214 -10.07 -2.76 -22.79
N TYR A 215 -9.46 -3.93 -22.77
CA TYR A 215 -9.46 -4.86 -23.90
C TYR A 215 -10.54 -5.94 -23.80
N ARG A 216 -10.94 -6.31 -22.57
CA ARG A 216 -11.98 -7.31 -22.38
C ARG A 216 -13.36 -6.73 -22.66
N PRO A 217 -14.17 -7.41 -23.48
CA PRO A 217 -15.50 -6.92 -23.86
C PRO A 217 -16.57 -7.11 -22.76
N ASP A 218 -16.19 -7.55 -21.58
CA ASP A 218 -17.09 -7.86 -20.49
C ASP A 218 -17.77 -6.59 -19.94
N PRO A 219 -19.10 -6.43 -20.10
CA PRO A 219 -19.79 -5.24 -19.63
C PRO A 219 -19.90 -5.13 -18.12
N SER A 220 -19.66 -6.22 -17.38
CA SER A 220 -19.67 -6.20 -15.90
C SER A 220 -18.37 -5.66 -15.31
N ILE A 221 -17.30 -5.56 -16.11
CA ILE A 221 -16.00 -5.02 -15.71
C ILE A 221 -15.86 -3.64 -16.34
N LEU A 222 -16.12 -2.60 -15.58
CA LEU A 222 -16.01 -1.22 -16.04
C LEU A 222 -14.59 -0.66 -15.88
N ALA A 223 -13.74 -1.31 -15.08
CA ALA A 223 -12.35 -0.90 -14.86
C ALA A 223 -11.45 -1.25 -16.05
N GLU A 224 -10.35 -0.54 -16.15
CA GLU A 224 -9.26 -0.87 -17.05
C GLU A 224 -8.66 -2.25 -16.73
N ASP A 225 -8.15 -2.90 -17.75
CA ASP A 225 -7.45 -4.18 -17.65
C ASP A 225 -6.04 -4.12 -18.23
N TRP A 226 -5.60 -2.93 -18.64
CA TRP A 226 -4.24 -2.65 -19.07
C TRP A 226 -3.90 -1.17 -18.87
N ALA A 227 -2.70 -0.90 -18.36
CA ALA A 227 -2.14 0.43 -18.26
C ALA A 227 -0.62 0.41 -18.46
N HIS A 228 -0.11 1.46 -19.09
CA HIS A 228 1.32 1.73 -19.24
C HIS A 228 1.56 3.22 -18.98
N ALA A 229 2.52 3.52 -18.10
CA ALA A 229 2.90 4.88 -17.75
C ALA A 229 4.42 5.07 -17.81
N MET A 230 4.84 6.21 -18.35
CA MET A 230 6.19 6.76 -18.24
C MET A 230 6.16 7.92 -17.26
N ILE A 231 7.07 7.88 -16.28
CA ILE A 231 7.15 8.82 -15.17
C ILE A 231 8.53 9.46 -15.18
N GLU A 232 8.59 10.78 -15.31
CA GLU A 232 9.80 11.55 -15.06
C GLU A 232 9.81 11.98 -13.60
N PHE A 233 10.92 11.76 -12.89
CA PHE A 233 11.11 12.19 -11.51
C PHE A 233 11.94 13.48 -11.43
N ASP A 234 11.81 14.23 -10.34
CA ASP A 234 12.58 15.47 -10.12
C ASP A 234 14.10 15.23 -10.14
N SER A 235 14.55 14.04 -9.76
CA SER A 235 15.95 13.62 -9.86
C SER A 235 16.45 13.43 -11.29
N GLY A 236 15.56 13.43 -12.30
CA GLY A 236 15.86 13.10 -13.69
C GLY A 236 15.80 11.58 -13.99
N ALA A 237 15.59 10.73 -13.00
CA ALA A 237 15.36 9.30 -13.22
C ALA A 237 14.02 9.06 -13.92
N MET A 238 13.93 7.92 -14.63
CA MET A 238 12.72 7.50 -15.33
C MET A 238 12.07 6.31 -14.64
N GLY A 239 10.75 6.42 -14.40
CA GLY A 239 9.91 5.31 -14.00
C GLY A 239 9.12 4.75 -15.18
N ILE A 240 8.97 3.44 -15.22
CA ILE A 240 8.04 2.77 -16.13
C ILE A 240 7.14 1.87 -15.27
N TYR A 241 5.85 2.11 -15.36
CA TYR A 241 4.84 1.25 -14.73
C TYR A 241 3.98 0.62 -15.80
N GLU A 242 3.91 -0.69 -15.78
CA GLU A 242 3.03 -1.48 -16.63
C GLU A 242 2.21 -2.45 -15.78
N THR A 243 0.92 -2.52 -16.04
CA THR A 243 0.03 -3.50 -15.44
C THR A 243 -0.93 -4.06 -16.48
N SER A 244 -1.25 -5.34 -16.39
CA SER A 244 -2.14 -6.00 -17.32
C SER A 244 -2.90 -7.15 -16.67
N ARG A 245 -4.17 -7.30 -17.04
CA ARG A 245 -4.96 -8.52 -16.81
C ARG A 245 -5.27 -9.24 -18.12
N VAL A 246 -4.64 -8.80 -19.22
CA VAL A 246 -4.79 -9.34 -20.57
C VAL A 246 -3.48 -9.97 -20.99
N GLY A 247 -3.54 -11.24 -21.37
CA GLY A 247 -2.35 -11.99 -21.78
C GLY A 247 -1.50 -12.48 -20.61
N GLU A 248 -0.42 -13.13 -20.94
CA GLU A 248 0.54 -13.70 -20.01
C GLU A 248 1.89 -13.03 -20.27
N THR A 249 2.36 -12.21 -19.32
CA THR A 249 3.67 -11.57 -19.40
C THR A 249 4.43 -11.80 -18.09
N GLN A 250 5.74 -11.60 -18.13
CA GLN A 250 6.57 -11.80 -16.98
C GLN A 250 6.44 -10.63 -16.00
N LYS A 251 6.20 -10.94 -14.72
CA LYS A 251 6.28 -9.98 -13.64
C LYS A 251 7.74 -9.70 -13.29
N TYR A 252 8.11 -8.43 -13.18
CA TYR A 252 9.44 -8.04 -12.72
C TYR A 252 9.48 -6.61 -12.19
N CYS A 253 10.50 -6.36 -11.37
CA CYS A 253 10.97 -5.02 -11.03
C CYS A 253 12.44 -4.90 -11.45
N GLN A 254 12.77 -3.95 -12.28
CA GLN A 254 14.15 -3.65 -12.69
C GLN A 254 14.55 -2.27 -12.18
N ILE A 255 15.60 -2.23 -11.36
CA ILE A 255 16.25 -1.00 -10.95
C ILE A 255 17.58 -0.90 -11.71
N THR A 256 17.81 0.21 -12.39
CA THR A 256 19.06 0.48 -13.14
C THR A 256 19.70 1.71 -12.56
N GLY A 257 20.89 1.56 -12.04
CA GLY A 257 21.75 2.64 -11.59
C GLY A 257 23.04 2.70 -12.41
N THR A 258 23.85 3.73 -12.18
CA THR A 258 25.11 3.96 -12.89
C THR A 258 26.22 2.98 -12.51
N LEU A 259 26.16 2.38 -11.31
CA LEU A 259 27.14 1.41 -10.80
C LEU A 259 26.56 0.02 -10.59
N GLY A 260 25.25 -0.17 -10.74
CA GLY A 260 24.66 -1.46 -10.49
C GLY A 260 23.20 -1.55 -10.93
N GLY A 261 22.62 -2.75 -10.80
CA GLY A 261 21.23 -2.98 -11.13
C GLY A 261 20.66 -4.22 -10.44
N ILE A 262 19.37 -4.23 -10.32
CA ILE A 262 18.57 -5.34 -9.79
C ILE A 262 17.53 -5.70 -10.84
N LEU A 263 17.40 -6.98 -11.17
CA LEU A 263 16.31 -7.51 -11.97
C LEU A 263 15.57 -8.56 -11.13
N ASP A 264 14.55 -8.12 -10.43
CA ASP A 264 13.72 -8.97 -9.59
C ASP A 264 12.53 -9.52 -10.37
N THR A 265 12.54 -10.82 -10.65
CA THR A 265 11.48 -11.54 -11.37
C THR A 265 10.51 -12.27 -10.43
N ASP A 266 10.77 -12.25 -9.14
CA ASP A 266 9.90 -12.77 -8.10
C ASP A 266 9.83 -11.82 -6.90
N PRO A 267 9.05 -10.73 -6.99
CA PRO A 267 8.99 -9.71 -5.94
C PRO A 267 8.56 -10.24 -4.55
N HIS A 268 7.98 -11.42 -4.49
CA HIS A 268 7.56 -12.07 -3.25
C HIS A 268 8.54 -13.16 -2.78
N GLY A 269 9.47 -13.59 -3.64
CA GLY A 269 10.49 -14.58 -3.31
C GLY A 269 11.65 -14.01 -2.50
N PRO A 270 12.48 -14.89 -1.93
CA PRO A 270 13.59 -14.48 -1.08
C PRO A 270 14.80 -13.95 -1.85
N GLU A 271 14.92 -14.27 -3.13
CA GLU A 271 16.11 -13.96 -3.93
C GLU A 271 16.14 -12.52 -4.40
N ILE A 272 17.33 -11.92 -4.38
CA ILE A 272 17.60 -10.58 -4.91
C ILE A 272 18.71 -10.70 -5.94
N PRO A 273 18.39 -10.74 -7.23
CA PRO A 273 19.37 -10.78 -8.30
C PRO A 273 20.05 -9.41 -8.45
N LEU A 274 21.13 -9.20 -7.69
CA LEU A 274 21.91 -7.99 -7.69
C LEU A 274 23.14 -8.17 -8.56
N ARG A 275 23.40 -7.21 -9.47
CA ARG A 275 24.61 -7.13 -10.26
C ARG A 275 25.26 -5.77 -10.06
N LEU A 276 26.57 -5.75 -9.86
CA LEU A 276 27.35 -4.52 -9.76
C LEU A 276 28.39 -4.47 -10.87
N LEU A 277 28.73 -3.24 -11.28
CA LEU A 277 29.80 -2.99 -12.23
C LEU A 277 31.14 -3.03 -11.48
N ASP A 278 32.07 -3.86 -11.98
CA ASP A 278 33.45 -3.94 -11.50
C ASP A 278 34.39 -3.73 -12.70
N GLY A 279 34.97 -2.55 -12.81
CA GLY A 279 35.64 -2.11 -14.03
C GLY A 279 34.64 -2.01 -15.20
N ASP A 280 34.87 -2.79 -16.26
CA ASP A 280 33.98 -2.84 -17.44
C ASP A 280 33.07 -4.08 -17.46
N GLU A 281 33.03 -4.86 -16.39
CA GLU A 281 32.29 -6.11 -16.32
C GLU A 281 31.17 -6.09 -15.26
N TRP A 282 30.01 -6.65 -15.59
CA TRP A 282 28.90 -6.87 -14.64
C TRP A 282 29.09 -8.18 -13.90
N LYS A 283 29.16 -8.11 -12.57
CA LYS A 283 29.30 -9.28 -11.69
C LYS A 283 28.05 -9.50 -10.85
N ASP A 284 27.63 -10.75 -10.73
CA ASP A 284 26.59 -11.15 -9.82
C ASP A 284 27.10 -11.09 -8.37
N ILE A 285 26.34 -10.46 -7.49
CA ILE A 285 26.70 -10.28 -6.08
C ILE A 285 25.94 -11.30 -5.24
N PRO A 286 26.63 -12.12 -4.45
CA PRO A 286 25.98 -13.10 -3.58
C PRO A 286 25.09 -12.43 -2.54
N VAL A 287 23.89 -12.99 -2.38
CA VAL A 287 22.91 -12.61 -1.35
C VAL A 287 22.52 -13.85 -0.56
N GLU A 288 22.66 -13.78 0.75
CA GLU A 288 22.33 -14.87 1.67
C GLU A 288 21.14 -14.49 2.55
N THR A 289 20.25 -15.46 2.81
CA THR A 289 19.12 -15.29 3.72
C THR A 289 19.26 -16.27 4.88
N GLU A 290 19.02 -15.78 6.10
CA GLU A 290 18.93 -16.60 7.30
C GLU A 290 17.49 -16.64 7.78
N ARG A 291 16.99 -17.85 8.06
CA ARG A 291 15.60 -18.08 8.50
C ARG A 291 15.55 -18.94 9.75
N ARG A 292 14.51 -18.80 10.56
CA ARG A 292 14.27 -19.58 11.76
C ARG A 292 12.79 -19.87 11.96
N ASN A 293 12.45 -21.07 12.40
CA ASN A 293 11.08 -21.37 12.81
C ASN A 293 10.77 -20.75 14.17
N ILE A 294 9.70 -19.95 14.22
CA ILE A 294 9.16 -19.32 15.43
C ILE A 294 7.70 -19.75 15.57
N ASP A 295 7.38 -20.53 16.58
CA ASP A 295 6.01 -20.99 16.85
C ASP A 295 5.30 -21.61 15.60
N GLY A 296 6.05 -22.35 14.76
CA GLY A 296 5.55 -22.97 13.55
C GLY A 296 5.62 -22.11 12.27
N VAL A 297 5.99 -20.85 12.37
CA VAL A 297 6.15 -19.91 11.26
C VAL A 297 7.63 -19.87 10.84
N ASP A 298 7.89 -19.99 9.54
CA ASP A 298 9.23 -19.78 8.96
C ASP A 298 9.49 -18.27 8.83
N VAL A 299 10.35 -17.72 9.69
CA VAL A 299 10.59 -16.29 9.86
C VAL A 299 11.97 -15.91 9.34
N LEU A 300 12.02 -14.97 8.41
CA LEU A 300 13.25 -14.37 7.95
C LEU A 300 13.95 -13.66 9.12
N GLN A 301 15.21 -13.97 9.35
CA GLN A 301 16.03 -13.33 10.39
C GLN A 301 16.76 -12.13 9.81
N ARG A 302 17.49 -12.35 8.73
CA ARG A 302 18.27 -11.31 8.05
C ARG A 302 18.55 -11.67 6.60
N ILE A 303 18.93 -10.66 5.83
CA ILE A 303 19.45 -10.78 4.48
C ILE A 303 20.83 -10.12 4.44
N VAL A 304 21.80 -10.79 3.86
CA VAL A 304 23.19 -10.34 3.77
C VAL A 304 23.60 -10.23 2.31
N VAL A 305 24.06 -9.06 1.91
CA VAL A 305 24.60 -8.79 0.59
C VAL A 305 26.13 -8.68 0.70
N HIS A 306 26.83 -9.50 -0.07
CA HIS A 306 28.29 -9.59 -0.05
C HIS A 306 28.92 -8.65 -1.07
N THR A 307 28.88 -7.34 -0.80
CA THR A 307 29.67 -6.31 -1.49
C THR A 307 31.01 -6.14 -0.77
N ASP A 308 31.87 -5.22 -1.22
CA ASP A 308 33.13 -4.88 -0.52
C ASP A 308 32.87 -4.49 0.94
N THR A 309 31.80 -3.77 1.18
CA THR A 309 31.24 -3.53 2.51
C THR A 309 30.00 -4.36 2.69
N LYS A 310 30.04 -5.37 3.57
CA LYS A 310 28.91 -6.25 3.84
C LYS A 310 27.68 -5.46 4.26
N ILE A 311 26.57 -5.56 3.48
CA ILE A 311 25.32 -4.89 3.76
C ILE A 311 24.36 -5.89 4.36
N VAL A 312 23.77 -5.55 5.51
CA VAL A 312 22.86 -6.43 6.25
C VAL A 312 21.53 -5.73 6.44
N TYR A 313 20.45 -6.44 6.13
CA TYR A 313 19.09 -6.12 6.57
C TYR A 313 18.72 -7.09 7.70
N GLU A 314 18.36 -6.55 8.85
CA GLU A 314 17.81 -7.31 9.97
C GLU A 314 16.29 -7.16 9.96
N ASN A 315 15.55 -8.27 10.02
CA ASN A 315 14.10 -8.21 10.15
C ASN A 315 13.74 -7.71 11.57
N PRO A 316 13.02 -6.58 11.70
CA PRO A 316 12.64 -6.06 13.01
C PRO A 316 11.71 -7.02 13.79
N PHE A 317 11.03 -7.92 13.09
CA PHE A 317 10.13 -8.92 13.68
C PHE A 317 10.71 -10.34 13.70
N ARG A 318 12.03 -10.48 13.66
CA ARG A 318 12.73 -11.78 13.61
C ARG A 318 12.43 -12.73 14.76
N ASP A 319 11.96 -12.22 15.90
CA ASP A 319 11.62 -13.00 17.08
C ASP A 319 10.10 -13.24 17.25
N TYR A 320 9.28 -12.84 16.24
CA TYR A 320 7.83 -12.95 16.23
C TYR A 320 7.38 -14.00 15.23
N ALA A 321 6.25 -14.67 15.51
CA ALA A 321 5.63 -15.59 14.56
C ALA A 321 4.90 -14.83 13.43
N ILE A 322 5.65 -14.00 12.70
CA ILE A 322 5.18 -13.14 11.60
C ILE A 322 5.89 -13.57 10.32
N ASN A 323 5.13 -14.04 9.32
CA ASN A 323 5.66 -14.41 8.02
C ASN A 323 6.06 -13.19 7.19
N ASP A 324 6.82 -13.40 6.11
CA ASP A 324 7.36 -12.32 5.26
C ASP A 324 6.28 -11.39 4.71
N TRP A 325 5.09 -11.91 4.43
CA TRP A 325 3.96 -11.12 3.94
C TRP A 325 3.45 -10.16 5.02
N CYS A 326 3.35 -10.62 6.26
CA CYS A 326 2.82 -9.84 7.38
C CYS A 326 3.85 -8.88 7.99
N VAL A 327 5.14 -8.94 7.62
CA VAL A 327 6.15 -7.96 8.05
C VAL A 327 5.77 -6.53 7.67
N GLY A 328 5.21 -6.34 6.46
CA GLY A 328 4.69 -5.05 6.03
C GLY A 328 3.58 -4.53 6.94
N HIS A 329 2.58 -5.38 7.22
CA HIS A 329 1.45 -5.03 8.09
C HIS A 329 1.87 -4.77 9.54
N ALA A 330 2.83 -5.54 10.06
CA ALA A 330 3.40 -5.27 11.38
C ALA A 330 4.14 -3.92 11.42
N SER A 331 4.86 -3.60 10.34
CA SER A 331 5.60 -2.33 10.24
C SER A 331 4.67 -1.12 10.22
N GLU A 332 3.55 -1.16 9.47
CA GLU A 332 2.61 -0.03 9.41
C GLU A 332 1.81 0.14 10.70
N ILE A 333 1.40 -0.96 11.36
CA ILE A 333 0.78 -0.91 12.70
C ILE A 333 1.74 -0.29 13.71
N MET A 334 3.00 -0.72 13.71
CA MET A 334 4.01 -0.16 14.62
C MET A 334 4.37 1.28 14.27
N SER A 335 4.31 1.68 13.00
CA SER A 335 4.52 3.06 12.56
C SER A 335 3.51 4.01 13.21
N ILE A 336 2.21 3.73 13.07
CA ILE A 336 1.18 4.58 13.69
C ILE A 336 1.20 4.50 15.22
N ALA A 337 1.49 3.34 15.79
CA ALA A 337 1.62 3.19 17.25
C ALA A 337 2.75 4.06 17.81
N ASN A 338 3.91 4.04 17.16
CA ASN A 338 5.09 4.83 17.57
C ASN A 338 4.87 6.32 17.32
N ALA A 339 4.26 6.69 16.18
CA ALA A 339 3.90 8.07 15.86
C ALA A 339 3.03 8.67 16.97
N ALA A 340 2.00 7.93 17.39
CA ALA A 340 1.09 8.34 18.45
C ALA A 340 1.75 8.44 19.84
N LEU A 341 2.67 7.52 20.18
CA LEU A 341 3.32 7.50 21.48
C LEU A 341 4.45 8.53 21.63
N ASN A 342 5.11 8.87 20.54
CA ASN A 342 6.27 9.77 20.52
C ASN A 342 5.93 11.18 20.00
N ASP A 343 4.70 11.41 19.56
CA ASP A 343 4.26 12.65 18.90
C ASP A 343 5.13 13.00 17.66
N GLU A 344 5.39 11.98 16.83
CA GLU A 344 6.19 12.09 15.61
C GLU A 344 5.34 11.69 14.40
N PRO A 345 5.61 12.19 13.19
CA PRO A 345 4.92 11.76 11.98
C PRO A 345 5.06 10.25 11.75
N ALA A 346 3.99 9.60 11.31
CA ALA A 346 4.05 8.22 10.85
C ALA A 346 4.90 8.10 9.57
N GLU A 347 5.42 6.90 9.29
CA GLU A 347 6.38 6.68 8.21
C GLU A 347 5.81 6.98 6.82
N TYR A 348 4.51 6.71 6.59
CA TYR A 348 3.88 6.83 5.28
C TYR A 348 2.52 7.54 5.36
N GLY A 349 2.51 8.79 5.79
CA GLY A 349 1.29 9.61 5.88
C GLY A 349 1.00 10.32 4.54
N ILE A 350 1.61 11.48 4.37
CA ILE A 350 1.40 12.33 3.19
C ILE A 350 1.85 11.65 1.88
N GLU A 351 2.76 10.71 1.96
CA GLU A 351 3.25 9.96 0.81
C GLU A 351 2.15 9.16 0.11
N GLY A 352 1.17 8.64 0.87
CA GLY A 352 0.02 7.94 0.28
C GLY A 352 -0.87 8.84 -0.58
N ARG A 353 -0.95 10.14 -0.28
CA ARG A 353 -1.62 11.13 -1.16
C ARG A 353 -0.90 11.29 -2.50
N LYS A 354 0.44 11.31 -2.48
CA LYS A 354 1.25 11.42 -3.70
C LYS A 354 1.07 10.21 -4.62
N ASP A 355 0.86 9.02 -4.06
CA ASP A 355 0.56 7.83 -4.86
C ASP A 355 -0.80 7.93 -5.55
N VAL A 356 -1.82 8.44 -4.85
CA VAL A 356 -3.13 8.74 -5.44
C VAL A 356 -2.98 9.82 -6.53
N GLU A 357 -2.17 10.84 -6.31
CA GLU A 357 -1.92 11.90 -7.29
C GLU A 357 -1.29 11.36 -8.57
N MET A 358 -0.30 10.47 -8.46
CA MET A 358 0.28 9.80 -9.63
C MET A 358 -0.75 8.95 -10.38
N ALA A 359 -1.62 8.24 -9.66
CA ALA A 359 -2.70 7.46 -10.28
C ALA A 359 -3.70 8.38 -11.02
N MET A 360 -4.07 9.53 -10.44
CA MET A 360 -4.91 10.52 -11.10
C MET A 360 -4.26 11.08 -12.36
N ALA A 361 -2.96 11.39 -12.31
CA ALA A 361 -2.20 11.84 -13.47
C ALA A 361 -2.11 10.78 -14.59
N ILE A 362 -2.03 9.49 -14.24
CA ILE A 362 -2.08 8.38 -15.21
C ILE A 362 -3.42 8.38 -15.95
N TYR A 363 -4.54 8.48 -15.24
CA TYR A 363 -5.86 8.53 -15.86
C TYR A 363 -6.04 9.80 -16.69
N GLU A 364 -5.67 10.95 -16.15
CA GLU A 364 -5.80 12.23 -16.84
C GLU A 364 -4.98 12.29 -18.14
N SER A 365 -3.73 11.78 -18.11
CA SER A 365 -2.90 11.67 -19.30
C SER A 365 -3.57 10.81 -20.39
N SER A 366 -4.10 9.66 -19.99
CA SER A 366 -4.79 8.75 -20.93
C SER A 366 -6.07 9.35 -21.52
N LEU A 367 -6.86 10.05 -20.72
CA LEU A 367 -8.09 10.73 -21.15
C LEU A 367 -7.79 11.82 -22.18
N ASN A 368 -6.67 12.50 -22.04
CA ASN A 368 -6.25 13.59 -22.92
C ASN A 368 -5.33 13.13 -24.07
N GLY A 369 -5.32 11.84 -24.43
CA GLY A 369 -4.58 11.32 -25.58
C GLY A 369 -3.08 11.10 -25.32
N THR A 370 -2.74 10.69 -24.12
CA THR A 370 -1.37 10.36 -23.68
C THR A 370 -0.46 11.60 -23.58
N VAL A 371 -1.04 12.77 -23.33
CA VAL A 371 -0.26 13.98 -23.12
C VAL A 371 0.44 13.94 -21.76
N PRO A 372 1.64 14.53 -21.62
CA PRO A 372 2.32 14.67 -20.36
C PRO A 372 1.53 15.51 -19.37
N ILE A 373 1.30 14.99 -18.17
CA ILE A 373 0.65 15.69 -17.05
C ILE A 373 1.73 16.08 -16.05
N GLN A 374 1.81 17.37 -15.74
CA GLN A 374 2.74 17.88 -14.73
C GLN A 374 2.23 17.60 -13.32
N LEU A 375 3.15 17.37 -12.39
CA LEU A 375 2.88 17.23 -10.98
C LEU A 375 3.59 18.34 -10.18
N PRO A 376 3.02 18.78 -9.06
CA PRO A 376 1.71 18.39 -8.53
C PRO A 376 0.54 18.83 -9.41
N LEU A 377 -0.59 18.11 -9.31
CA LEU A 377 -1.81 18.43 -10.07
C LEU A 377 -2.43 19.76 -9.59
N GLU A 378 -2.79 20.60 -10.55
CA GLU A 378 -3.50 21.87 -10.27
C GLU A 378 -5.02 21.63 -10.37
N GLY A 379 -5.66 21.37 -9.23
CA GLY A 379 -7.11 21.19 -9.14
C GLY A 379 -7.59 19.76 -9.43
N ILE A 380 -8.90 19.63 -9.56
CA ILE A 380 -9.56 18.32 -9.77
C ILE A 380 -9.47 17.90 -11.23
N THR A 381 -9.09 16.67 -11.48
CA THR A 381 -8.99 16.10 -12.85
C THR A 381 -10.35 15.69 -13.40
N GLY A 382 -10.43 15.52 -14.74
CA GLY A 382 -11.64 15.02 -15.37
C GLY A 382 -12.02 13.62 -14.90
N TYR A 383 -11.04 12.78 -14.59
CA TYR A 383 -11.28 11.46 -13.99
C TYR A 383 -11.89 11.58 -12.60
N GLU A 384 -11.35 12.44 -11.73
CA GLU A 384 -11.88 12.65 -10.37
C GLU A 384 -13.31 13.19 -10.37
N GLN A 385 -13.63 14.09 -11.30
CA GLN A 385 -15.01 14.58 -11.48
C GLN A 385 -15.98 13.43 -11.73
N ALA A 386 -15.63 12.52 -12.65
CA ALA A 386 -16.44 11.33 -12.94
C ALA A 386 -16.56 10.39 -11.72
N VAL A 387 -15.51 10.26 -10.92
CA VAL A 387 -15.55 9.48 -9.66
C VAL A 387 -16.49 10.14 -8.65
N HIS A 388 -16.46 11.47 -8.51
CA HIS A 388 -17.36 12.22 -7.62
C HIS A 388 -18.83 12.05 -8.01
N GLU A 389 -19.15 12.17 -9.31
CA GLU A 389 -20.51 11.97 -9.83
C GLU A 389 -21.02 10.54 -9.57
N ASP A 390 -20.18 9.52 -9.80
CA ASP A 390 -20.56 8.12 -9.54
C ASP A 390 -20.73 7.85 -8.05
N TYR A 391 -19.90 8.45 -7.21
CA TYR A 391 -20.02 8.35 -5.75
C TYR A 391 -21.35 8.95 -5.28
N GLU A 392 -21.68 10.18 -5.69
CA GLU A 392 -22.92 10.85 -5.33
C GLU A 392 -24.15 10.07 -5.79
N LYS A 393 -24.13 9.57 -7.03
CA LYS A 393 -25.20 8.72 -7.56
C LYS A 393 -25.39 7.45 -6.75
N LYS A 394 -24.32 6.85 -6.22
CA LYS A 394 -24.34 5.58 -5.51
C LYS A 394 -24.69 5.72 -4.04
N PHE A 395 -24.18 6.74 -3.38
CA PHE A 395 -24.32 6.93 -1.94
C PHE A 395 -25.32 8.03 -1.56
N GLY A 396 -25.88 8.76 -2.56
CA GLY A 396 -26.86 9.84 -2.35
C GLY A 396 -26.29 11.07 -1.64
N ARG A 397 -24.97 11.23 -1.63
CA ARG A 397 -24.25 12.37 -1.04
C ARG A 397 -22.94 12.61 -1.79
N PRO A 398 -22.43 13.85 -1.82
CA PRO A 398 -21.14 14.12 -2.41
C PRO A 398 -20.00 13.38 -1.69
N ILE A 399 -18.89 13.13 -2.39
CA ILE A 399 -17.70 12.47 -1.81
C ILE A 399 -17.04 13.35 -0.75
N ILE A 400 -17.13 14.67 -0.93
CA ILE A 400 -16.69 15.68 0.01
C ILE A 400 -17.93 16.42 0.45
N ALA A 401 -18.30 16.31 1.72
CA ALA A 401 -19.45 16.99 2.32
C ALA A 401 -18.98 17.93 3.44
#